data_b53afd060e6eef8beb27be4359a8cdfb
#
_entry.id   b53afd060e6eef8beb27be4359a8cdfb
#
_cell.length_a   1.000
_cell.length_b   1.000
_cell.length_c   1.000
_cell.angle_alpha   90.00
_cell.angle_beta   90.00
_cell.angle_gamma   90.00
#
_symmetry.space_group_name_H-M   'P 1'
#
loop_
_entity.id
_entity.type
_entity.pdbx_description
1 polymer ?
#
loop_
_entity_poly.entity_id
_entity_poly.type
_entity_poly.pdbx_seq_one_letter_code
_entity_poly.pdbx_strand_id
1 'polypeptide(L)'
;MKIVFMGTPDFAVPSLHALTEAGYAVAAVVTQPDKPKGRGKTLLPTPVKEEAVMHDIPVYQPEKVRNNPEFLEILKEINPDIIVVAAYGQIIPKEILELPKFGCINIHASLLPKYRGAAPIQQAVIDGEKVSGVTIQQMGEGLDTGDMISKIVIPISPTETGGSLFGKLAQAGADLLIKTLPSIEQGTAEFE
;
A
#
# COMPACT_ATOMS: atom_id res chain seq x y z
N MET A 1 -2.22 -16.41 7.31
CA MET A 1 -2.04 -15.78 5.97
C MET A 1 -0.65 -15.17 5.88
N LYS A 2 0.12 -15.55 4.87
CA LYS A 2 1.47 -15.03 4.60
C LYS A 2 1.39 -13.81 3.69
N ILE A 3 1.97 -12.70 4.10
CA ILE A 3 1.86 -11.40 3.43
C ILE A 3 3.22 -10.97 2.87
N VAL A 4 3.25 -10.44 1.65
CA VAL A 4 4.30 -9.56 1.15
C VAL A 4 3.72 -8.14 1.12
N PHE A 5 4.45 -7.20 1.69
CA PHE A 5 4.05 -5.79 1.72
C PHE A 5 4.90 -4.98 0.74
N MET A 6 4.26 -4.22 -0.13
CA MET A 6 4.90 -3.35 -1.12
C MET A 6 4.51 -1.90 -0.87
N GLY A 7 5.47 -1.08 -0.49
CA GLY A 7 5.25 0.34 -0.22
C GLY A 7 6.54 1.12 -0.10
N THR A 8 6.48 2.44 -0.12
CA THR A 8 7.67 3.28 -0.15
C THR A 8 7.63 4.44 0.84
N PRO A 9 6.67 5.41 0.77
CA PRO A 9 6.70 6.61 1.58
C PRO A 9 6.05 6.42 2.96
N ASP A 10 6.08 7.48 3.74
CA ASP A 10 5.48 7.55 5.09
C ASP A 10 4.01 7.13 5.13
N PHE A 11 3.24 7.36 4.06
CA PHE A 11 1.84 6.93 3.98
C PHE A 11 1.67 5.41 4.18
N ALA A 12 2.62 4.62 3.73
CA ALA A 12 2.57 3.16 3.81
C ALA A 12 3.01 2.61 5.16
N VAL A 13 3.77 3.37 5.96
CA VAL A 13 4.35 2.91 7.22
C VAL A 13 3.31 2.46 8.25
N PRO A 14 2.24 3.22 8.54
CA PRO A 14 1.22 2.77 9.50
C PRO A 14 0.57 1.43 9.14
N SER A 15 0.38 1.15 7.85
CA SER A 15 -0.19 -0.12 7.38
C SER A 15 0.77 -1.29 7.64
N LEU A 16 2.06 -1.14 7.36
CA LEU A 16 3.05 -2.16 7.68
C LEU A 16 3.14 -2.39 9.19
N HIS A 17 3.19 -1.31 9.97
CA HIS A 17 3.21 -1.39 11.43
C HIS A 17 1.98 -2.12 11.97
N ALA A 18 0.79 -1.80 11.49
CA ALA A 18 -0.45 -2.45 11.91
C ALA A 18 -0.47 -3.96 11.60
N LEU A 19 0.08 -4.38 10.48
CA LEU A 19 0.21 -5.81 10.13
C LEU A 19 1.09 -6.55 11.15
N THR A 20 2.23 -5.97 11.51
CA THR A 20 3.15 -6.57 12.49
C THR A 20 2.54 -6.62 13.89
N GLU A 21 1.91 -5.53 14.34
CA GLU A 21 1.23 -5.46 15.65
C GLU A 21 0.05 -6.43 15.74
N ALA A 22 -0.66 -6.66 14.65
CA ALA A 22 -1.76 -7.62 14.60
C ALA A 22 -1.30 -9.10 14.51
N GLY A 23 0.00 -9.36 14.45
CA GLY A 23 0.57 -10.69 14.41
C GLY A 23 0.52 -11.37 13.05
N TYR A 24 0.32 -10.65 11.96
CA TYR A 24 0.40 -11.21 10.62
C TYR A 24 1.84 -11.59 10.26
N ALA A 25 1.98 -12.69 9.52
CA ALA A 25 3.27 -13.14 8.99
C ALA A 25 3.65 -12.32 7.75
N VAL A 26 4.32 -11.18 7.95
CA VAL A 26 4.90 -10.39 6.87
C VAL A 26 6.25 -11.01 6.48
N ALA A 27 6.25 -11.81 5.43
CA ALA A 27 7.42 -12.59 5.00
C ALA A 27 8.49 -11.75 4.32
N ALA A 28 8.09 -10.67 3.67
CA ALA A 28 8.99 -9.73 3.00
C ALA A 28 8.34 -8.36 2.81
N VAL A 29 9.18 -7.37 2.71
CA VAL A 29 8.83 -6.00 2.30
C VAL A 29 9.55 -5.69 0.99
N VAL A 30 8.81 -5.12 0.07
CA VAL A 30 9.33 -4.62 -1.23
C VAL A 30 9.16 -3.11 -1.24
N THR A 31 10.22 -2.39 -1.46
CA THR A 31 10.23 -0.92 -1.46
C THR A 31 11.14 -0.40 -2.57
N GLN A 32 10.97 0.86 -2.94
CA GLN A 32 11.83 1.49 -3.93
C GLN A 32 13.29 1.54 -3.45
N PRO A 33 14.26 1.56 -4.36
CA PRO A 33 15.66 1.73 -4.00
C PRO A 33 15.90 2.99 -3.17
N ASP A 34 16.92 2.95 -2.30
CA ASP A 34 17.37 4.11 -1.56
C ASP A 34 17.72 5.24 -2.51
N LYS A 35 17.34 6.46 -2.18
CA LYS A 35 17.57 7.64 -3.03
C LYS A 35 18.52 8.63 -2.36
N PRO A 36 19.37 9.30 -3.15
CA PRO A 36 20.17 10.41 -2.64
C PRO A 36 19.26 11.52 -2.15
N LYS A 37 19.49 12.00 -0.93
CA LYS A 37 18.76 13.14 -0.35
C LYS A 37 19.74 14.23 0.09
N GLY A 38 19.35 15.47 -0.17
CA GLY A 38 20.13 16.65 0.21
C GLY A 38 21.37 16.92 -0.66
N ARG A 39 22.09 17.98 -0.31
CA ARG A 39 23.28 18.45 -1.05
C ARG A 39 24.45 17.45 -1.02
N GLY A 40 24.54 16.61 0.01
CA GLY A 40 25.60 15.62 0.19
C GLY A 40 25.40 14.31 -0.57
N LYS A 41 24.29 14.14 -1.31
CA LYS A 41 23.94 12.90 -2.02
C LYS A 41 24.01 11.63 -1.17
N THR A 42 23.83 11.73 0.15
CA THR A 42 23.76 10.58 1.04
C THR A 42 22.53 9.74 0.70
N LEU A 43 22.72 8.43 0.49
CA LEU A 43 21.65 7.50 0.26
C LEU A 43 20.85 7.33 1.55
N LEU A 44 19.56 7.63 1.50
CA LEU A 44 18.65 7.41 2.60
C LEU A 44 17.69 6.26 2.29
N PRO A 45 17.44 5.39 3.29
CA PRO A 45 16.45 4.35 3.16
C PRO A 45 15.05 4.95 3.01
N THR A 46 14.15 4.18 2.38
CA THR A 46 12.74 4.56 2.35
C THR A 46 12.13 4.42 3.76
N PRO A 47 11.09 5.19 4.11
CA PRO A 47 10.40 5.03 5.38
C PRO A 47 9.91 3.60 5.63
N VAL A 48 9.41 2.92 4.60
CA VAL A 48 8.98 1.52 4.69
C VAL A 48 10.14 0.57 4.96
N LYS A 49 11.33 0.80 4.37
CA LYS A 49 12.53 0.03 4.68
C LYS A 49 12.93 0.18 6.15
N GLU A 50 12.91 1.40 6.68
CA GLU A 50 13.23 1.65 8.08
C GLU A 50 12.30 0.88 9.02
N GLU A 51 11.00 0.92 8.75
CA GLU A 51 10.00 0.16 9.52
C GLU A 51 10.23 -1.35 9.43
N ALA A 52 10.51 -1.88 8.23
CA ALA A 52 10.77 -3.29 8.01
C ALA A 52 12.02 -3.77 8.78
N VAL A 53 13.08 -2.97 8.78
CA VAL A 53 14.33 -3.28 9.51
C VAL A 53 14.08 -3.32 11.02
N MET A 54 13.27 -2.43 11.56
CA MET A 54 12.90 -2.42 12.99
C MET A 54 12.16 -3.69 13.41
N HIS A 55 11.47 -4.35 12.49
CA HIS A 55 10.73 -5.60 12.72
C HIS A 55 11.46 -6.86 12.21
N ASP A 56 12.72 -6.75 11.84
CA ASP A 56 13.54 -7.85 11.29
C ASP A 56 12.90 -8.52 10.05
N ILE A 57 12.19 -7.77 9.24
CA ILE A 57 11.55 -8.26 8.01
C ILE A 57 12.53 -8.14 6.84
N PRO A 58 12.73 -9.20 6.03
CA PRO A 58 13.54 -9.12 4.81
C PRO A 58 13.04 -8.04 3.85
N VAL A 59 13.98 -7.24 3.31
CA VAL A 59 13.69 -6.12 2.40
C VAL A 59 14.26 -6.40 1.02
N TYR A 60 13.44 -6.20 0.00
CA TYR A 60 13.83 -6.27 -1.40
C TYR A 60 13.61 -4.92 -2.08
N GLN A 61 14.59 -4.45 -2.84
CA GLN A 61 14.57 -3.13 -3.48
C GLN A 61 14.88 -3.22 -4.98
N PRO A 62 14.07 -3.96 -5.76
CA PRO A 62 14.29 -4.06 -7.20
C PRO A 62 14.11 -2.68 -7.87
N GLU A 63 15.00 -2.33 -8.80
CA GLU A 63 14.85 -1.11 -9.58
C GLU A 63 13.58 -1.12 -10.42
N LYS A 64 13.24 -2.28 -10.95
CA LYS A 64 12.01 -2.54 -11.72
C LYS A 64 11.42 -3.89 -11.32
N VAL A 65 10.11 -3.92 -11.10
CA VAL A 65 9.38 -5.18 -10.88
C VAL A 65 8.85 -5.79 -12.19
N ARG A 66 8.69 -4.96 -13.22
CA ARG A 66 8.29 -5.39 -14.56
C ARG A 66 9.49 -5.93 -15.33
N ASN A 67 9.29 -7.02 -16.07
CA ASN A 67 10.35 -7.68 -16.85
C ASN A 67 11.56 -8.03 -15.98
N ASN A 68 11.31 -8.53 -14.78
CA ASN A 68 12.33 -8.92 -13.82
C ASN A 68 12.10 -10.36 -13.37
N PRO A 69 12.59 -11.35 -14.15
CA PRO A 69 12.38 -12.76 -13.83
C PRO A 69 13.04 -13.20 -12.53
N GLU A 70 14.16 -12.61 -12.16
CA GLU A 70 14.85 -12.91 -10.89
C GLU A 70 13.98 -12.53 -9.69
N PHE A 71 13.41 -11.34 -9.70
CA PHE A 71 12.50 -10.89 -8.63
C PHE A 71 11.21 -11.72 -8.60
N LEU A 72 10.67 -12.08 -9.75
CA LEU A 72 9.50 -12.95 -9.84
C LEU A 72 9.76 -14.32 -9.18
N GLU A 73 10.93 -14.92 -9.42
CA GLU A 73 11.30 -16.18 -8.77
C GLU A 73 11.42 -16.02 -7.25
N ILE A 74 11.97 -14.93 -6.76
CA ILE A 74 12.01 -14.61 -5.31
C ILE A 74 10.57 -14.60 -4.74
N LEU A 75 9.63 -13.94 -5.40
CA LEU A 75 8.23 -13.92 -4.95
C LEU A 75 7.58 -15.31 -4.99
N LYS A 76 7.87 -16.11 -6.00
CA LYS A 76 7.39 -17.49 -6.08
C LYS A 76 7.93 -18.37 -4.94
N GLU A 77 9.20 -18.23 -4.60
CA GLU A 77 9.81 -18.93 -3.47
C GLU A 77 9.20 -18.52 -2.13
N ILE A 78 8.92 -17.23 -1.93
CA ILE A 78 8.20 -16.74 -0.75
C ILE A 78 6.79 -17.32 -0.70
N ASN A 79 6.14 -17.45 -1.84
CA ASN A 79 4.78 -17.98 -1.99
C ASN A 79 3.78 -17.28 -1.06
N PRO A 80 3.55 -15.95 -1.22
CA PRO A 80 2.63 -15.22 -0.38
C PRO A 80 1.18 -15.62 -0.65
N ASP A 81 0.34 -15.56 0.38
CA ASP A 81 -1.11 -15.72 0.23
C ASP A 81 -1.73 -14.45 -0.36
N ILE A 82 -1.20 -13.31 -0.01
CA ILE A 82 -1.65 -11.99 -0.48
C ILE A 82 -0.46 -11.01 -0.57
N ILE A 83 -0.53 -10.08 -1.51
CA ILE A 83 0.35 -8.91 -1.55
C ILE A 83 -0.46 -7.69 -1.18
N VAL A 84 -0.01 -6.94 -0.18
CA VAL A 84 -0.60 -5.67 0.25
C VAL A 84 0.25 -4.53 -0.29
N VAL A 85 -0.36 -3.63 -1.05
CA VAL A 85 0.31 -2.51 -1.70
C VAL A 85 -0.18 -1.19 -1.10
N ALA A 86 0.73 -0.31 -0.78
CA ALA A 86 0.42 1.06 -0.34
C ALA A 86 1.49 2.02 -0.89
N ALA A 87 1.14 2.83 -1.88
CA ALA A 87 2.03 3.82 -2.48
C ALA A 87 3.41 3.25 -2.85
N TYR A 88 3.44 2.15 -3.57
CA TYR A 88 4.70 1.49 -3.94
C TYR A 88 5.52 2.29 -4.97
N GLY A 89 4.85 2.87 -5.96
CA GLY A 89 5.47 3.75 -6.94
C GLY A 89 5.92 3.08 -8.25
N GLN A 90 5.54 1.83 -8.49
CA GLN A 90 5.71 1.15 -9.77
C GLN A 90 4.41 0.42 -10.16
N ILE A 91 4.21 0.28 -11.46
CA ILE A 91 3.12 -0.55 -11.99
C ILE A 91 3.48 -2.02 -11.77
N ILE A 92 2.59 -2.74 -11.09
CA ILE A 92 2.75 -4.16 -10.80
C ILE A 92 2.27 -4.96 -12.01
N PRO A 93 3.13 -5.80 -12.60
CA PRO A 93 2.76 -6.56 -13.78
C PRO A 93 1.82 -7.73 -13.44
N LYS A 94 1.11 -8.21 -14.48
CA LYS A 94 0.11 -9.26 -14.35
C LYS A 94 0.62 -10.53 -13.66
N GLU A 95 1.81 -10.97 -14.00
CA GLU A 95 2.43 -12.15 -13.39
C GLU A 95 2.63 -12.06 -11.87
N ILE A 96 2.78 -10.85 -11.34
CA ILE A 96 2.82 -10.60 -9.89
C ILE A 96 1.40 -10.47 -9.32
N LEU A 97 0.50 -9.78 -10.03
CA LEU A 97 -0.89 -9.60 -9.58
C LEU A 97 -1.62 -10.94 -9.38
N GLU A 98 -1.35 -11.90 -10.24
CA GLU A 98 -2.00 -13.23 -10.25
C GLU A 98 -1.26 -14.30 -9.43
N LEU A 99 -0.07 -13.99 -8.90
CA LEU A 99 0.75 -14.95 -8.18
C LEU A 99 0.16 -15.38 -6.83
N PRO A 100 -0.30 -14.46 -5.94
CA PRO A 100 -0.83 -14.86 -4.65
C PRO A 100 -2.24 -15.45 -4.76
N LYS A 101 -2.56 -16.37 -3.87
CA LYS A 101 -3.90 -16.99 -3.77
C LYS A 101 -5.03 -15.95 -3.71
N PHE A 102 -4.83 -14.88 -2.92
CA PHE A 102 -5.81 -13.81 -2.75
C PHE A 102 -5.46 -12.57 -3.60
N GLY A 103 -4.50 -12.68 -4.52
CA GLY A 103 -4.09 -11.58 -5.39
C GLY A 103 -3.36 -10.47 -4.66
N CYS A 104 -3.45 -9.27 -5.23
CA CYS A 104 -2.88 -8.06 -4.68
C CYS A 104 -4.00 -7.07 -4.31
N ILE A 105 -3.91 -6.48 -3.14
CA ILE A 105 -4.81 -5.39 -2.71
C ILE A 105 -4.03 -4.10 -2.56
N ASN A 106 -4.67 -2.98 -2.85
CA ASN A 106 -4.08 -1.65 -2.73
C ASN A 106 -4.85 -0.80 -1.74
N ILE A 107 -4.12 -0.08 -0.90
CA ILE A 107 -4.65 0.94 0.02
C ILE A 107 -4.55 2.28 -0.69
N HIS A 108 -5.67 2.77 -1.22
CA HIS A 108 -5.74 4.01 -1.98
C HIS A 108 -6.35 5.14 -1.15
N ALA A 109 -5.66 6.28 -1.10
CA ALA A 109 -6.03 7.42 -0.26
C ALA A 109 -7.11 8.30 -0.87
N SER A 110 -8.18 7.71 -1.36
CA SER A 110 -9.41 8.39 -1.79
C SER A 110 -10.62 7.47 -1.65
N LEU A 111 -11.81 8.07 -1.78
CA LEU A 111 -13.06 7.35 -1.97
C LEU A 111 -13.22 7.06 -3.47
N LEU A 112 -12.70 5.93 -3.93
CA LEU A 112 -12.83 5.52 -5.33
C LEU A 112 -14.31 5.46 -5.76
N PRO A 113 -14.63 5.80 -7.01
CA PRO A 113 -13.74 6.06 -8.15
C PRO A 113 -13.17 7.48 -8.23
N LYS A 114 -13.44 8.35 -7.26
CA LYS A 114 -12.84 9.69 -7.25
C LYS A 114 -11.32 9.62 -7.01
N TYR A 115 -10.59 10.51 -7.67
CA TYR A 115 -9.15 10.70 -7.47
C TYR A 115 -8.32 9.42 -7.69
N ARG A 116 -8.57 8.73 -8.81
CA ARG A 116 -7.65 7.70 -9.30
C ARG A 116 -6.28 8.29 -9.60
N GLY A 117 -5.24 7.48 -9.48
CA GLY A 117 -3.88 7.89 -9.79
C GLY A 117 -3.17 8.61 -8.65
N ALA A 118 -2.24 9.49 -9.02
CA ALA A 118 -1.34 10.14 -8.07
C ALA A 118 -1.98 11.33 -7.33
N ALA A 119 -1.48 11.60 -6.11
CA ALA A 119 -1.80 12.77 -5.30
C ALA A 119 -3.29 12.97 -4.93
N PRO A 120 -4.05 11.91 -4.60
CA PRO A 120 -5.48 12.03 -4.27
C PRO A 120 -5.73 12.91 -3.03
N ILE A 121 -4.82 12.90 -2.06
CA ILE A 121 -4.95 13.67 -0.81
C ILE A 121 -4.89 15.16 -1.08
N GLN A 122 -3.87 15.60 -1.82
CA GLN A 122 -3.68 17.00 -2.18
C GLN A 122 -4.84 17.50 -3.03
N GLN A 123 -5.29 16.70 -3.98
CA GLN A 123 -6.38 17.07 -4.87
C GLN A 123 -7.70 17.27 -4.12
N ALA A 124 -8.02 16.40 -3.17
CA ALA A 124 -9.23 16.54 -2.35
C ALA A 124 -9.25 17.85 -1.55
N VAL A 125 -8.08 18.28 -1.03
CA VAL A 125 -7.96 19.57 -0.32
C VAL A 125 -8.09 20.75 -1.29
N ILE A 126 -7.43 20.69 -2.44
CA ILE A 126 -7.48 21.75 -3.47
C ILE A 126 -8.93 21.95 -3.98
N ASP A 127 -9.65 20.87 -4.20
CA ASP A 127 -11.04 20.90 -4.70
C ASP A 127 -12.05 21.32 -3.60
N GLY A 128 -11.58 21.49 -2.36
CA GLY A 128 -12.45 21.90 -1.26
C GLY A 128 -13.47 20.84 -0.85
N GLU A 129 -13.13 19.57 -1.03
CA GLU A 129 -13.99 18.45 -0.62
C GLU A 129 -14.28 18.49 0.88
N LYS A 130 -15.49 18.13 1.26
CA LYS A 130 -15.90 18.05 2.67
C LYS A 130 -15.55 16.72 3.33
N VAL A 131 -15.32 15.70 2.51
CA VAL A 131 -14.95 14.36 2.92
C VAL A 131 -13.89 13.81 1.98
N SER A 132 -13.02 12.99 2.52
CA SER A 132 -12.12 12.10 1.80
C SER A 132 -12.23 10.71 2.41
N GLY A 133 -11.29 9.85 2.16
CA GLY A 133 -11.26 8.52 2.77
C GLY A 133 -10.18 7.64 2.18
N VAL A 134 -10.29 6.38 2.51
CA VAL A 134 -9.41 5.33 2.00
C VAL A 134 -10.27 4.21 1.43
N THR A 135 -9.85 3.69 0.31
CA THR A 135 -10.45 2.51 -0.33
C THR A 135 -9.41 1.39 -0.38
N ILE A 136 -9.78 0.20 0.04
CA ILE A 136 -9.04 -1.02 -0.25
C ILE A 136 -9.67 -1.64 -1.49
N GLN A 137 -8.85 -1.84 -2.52
CA GLN A 137 -9.29 -2.40 -3.80
C GLN A 137 -8.47 -3.63 -4.16
N GLN A 138 -9.09 -4.59 -4.84
CA GLN A 138 -8.40 -5.66 -5.54
C GLN A 138 -7.70 -5.05 -6.75
N MET A 139 -6.40 -5.29 -6.90
CA MET A 139 -5.65 -4.73 -8.01
C MET A 139 -5.88 -5.52 -9.30
N GLY A 140 -6.08 -4.79 -10.39
CA GLY A 140 -6.08 -5.29 -11.76
C GLY A 140 -5.00 -4.62 -12.59
N GLU A 141 -4.99 -4.88 -13.90
CA GLU A 141 -3.99 -4.30 -14.82
C GLU A 141 -4.14 -2.78 -15.02
N GLY A 142 -5.33 -2.23 -14.75
CA GLY A 142 -5.60 -0.80 -14.87
C GLY A 142 -5.24 -0.02 -13.60
N LEU A 143 -4.93 1.26 -13.77
CA LEU A 143 -4.61 2.15 -12.66
C LEU A 143 -5.86 2.44 -11.82
N ASP A 144 -5.88 1.96 -10.58
CA ASP A 144 -6.97 2.15 -9.61
C ASP A 144 -8.36 1.84 -10.17
N THR A 145 -8.46 0.77 -10.98
CA THR A 145 -9.69 0.33 -11.63
C THR A 145 -10.21 -1.02 -11.13
N GLY A 146 -9.52 -1.62 -10.17
CA GLY A 146 -9.94 -2.90 -9.59
C GLY A 146 -11.18 -2.76 -8.71
N ASP A 147 -11.79 -3.89 -8.41
CA ASP A 147 -12.99 -3.96 -7.58
C ASP A 147 -12.70 -3.43 -6.16
N MET A 148 -13.60 -2.64 -5.63
CA MET A 148 -13.51 -2.12 -4.27
C MET A 148 -13.96 -3.18 -3.27
N ILE A 149 -13.17 -3.37 -2.21
CA ILE A 149 -13.47 -4.34 -1.14
C ILE A 149 -14.07 -3.62 0.06
N SER A 150 -13.45 -2.54 0.48
CA SER A 150 -13.89 -1.76 1.63
C SER A 150 -13.46 -0.30 1.52
N LYS A 151 -14.16 0.58 2.20
CA LYS A 151 -13.82 2.00 2.27
C LYS A 151 -14.18 2.60 3.62
N ILE A 152 -13.46 3.64 3.99
CA ILE A 152 -13.73 4.45 5.18
C ILE A 152 -13.78 5.92 4.79
N VAL A 153 -14.81 6.61 5.27
CA VAL A 153 -15.00 8.05 5.03
C VAL A 153 -14.39 8.85 6.18
N ILE A 154 -13.61 9.84 5.83
CA ILE A 154 -12.96 10.76 6.78
C ILE A 154 -13.41 12.18 6.47
N PRO A 155 -14.00 12.90 7.43
CA PRO A 155 -14.37 14.31 7.21
C PRO A 155 -13.13 15.19 7.09
N ILE A 156 -13.22 16.19 6.21
CA ILE A 156 -12.18 17.22 6.02
C ILE A 156 -12.67 18.49 6.73
N SER A 157 -11.93 18.94 7.74
CA SER A 157 -12.27 20.20 8.43
C SER A 157 -11.96 21.42 7.56
N PRO A 158 -12.61 22.57 7.79
CA PRO A 158 -12.32 23.81 7.03
C PRO A 158 -10.88 24.29 7.14
N THR A 159 -10.15 23.86 8.17
CA THR A 159 -8.75 24.21 8.43
C THR A 159 -7.78 23.07 8.08
N GLU A 160 -8.28 22.00 7.45
CA GLU A 160 -7.47 20.86 7.07
C GLU A 160 -6.40 21.25 6.05
N THR A 161 -5.20 20.73 6.22
CA THR A 161 -4.12 20.83 5.25
C THR A 161 -3.87 19.47 4.62
N GLY A 162 -3.14 19.45 3.49
CA GLY A 162 -2.69 18.19 2.89
C GLY A 162 -1.87 17.35 3.88
N GLY A 163 -1.05 17.99 4.72
CA GLY A 163 -0.24 17.31 5.72
C GLY A 163 -1.06 16.69 6.86
N SER A 164 -2.03 17.40 7.41
CA SER A 164 -2.88 16.86 8.49
C SER A 164 -3.82 15.77 7.98
N LEU A 165 -4.37 15.94 6.77
CA LEU A 165 -5.20 14.92 6.13
C LEU A 165 -4.39 13.67 5.80
N PHE A 166 -3.16 13.81 5.34
CA PHE A 166 -2.24 12.72 5.06
C PHE A 166 -2.10 11.78 6.27
N GLY A 167 -1.81 12.32 7.45
CA GLY A 167 -1.67 11.53 8.68
C GLY A 167 -2.94 10.78 9.05
N LYS A 168 -4.10 11.45 8.94
CA LYS A 168 -5.42 10.83 9.20
C LYS A 168 -5.71 9.68 8.24
N LEU A 169 -5.46 9.87 6.95
CA LEU A 169 -5.74 8.85 5.93
C LEU A 169 -4.75 7.68 6.03
N ALA A 170 -3.49 7.92 6.36
CA ALA A 170 -2.51 6.87 6.58
C ALA A 170 -2.93 5.94 7.73
N GLN A 171 -3.37 6.50 8.84
CA GLN A 171 -3.85 5.72 9.98
C GLN A 171 -5.18 5.04 9.68
N ALA A 172 -6.12 5.73 9.04
CA ALA A 172 -7.41 5.15 8.64
C ALA A 172 -7.23 3.98 7.68
N GLY A 173 -6.26 4.07 6.76
CA GLY A 173 -5.91 2.98 5.84
C GLY A 173 -5.36 1.76 6.57
N ALA A 174 -4.50 1.97 7.56
CA ALA A 174 -3.98 0.90 8.40
C ALA A 174 -5.10 0.18 9.18
N ASP A 175 -5.98 0.94 9.81
CA ASP A 175 -7.12 0.38 10.56
C ASP A 175 -8.08 -0.37 9.66
N LEU A 176 -8.37 0.18 8.48
CA LEU A 176 -9.24 -0.45 7.49
C LEU A 176 -8.64 -1.75 6.96
N LEU A 177 -7.32 -1.78 6.72
CA LEU A 177 -6.61 -2.99 6.29
C LEU A 177 -6.82 -4.14 7.28
N ILE A 178 -6.59 -3.90 8.56
CA ILE A 178 -6.72 -4.92 9.60
C ILE A 178 -8.17 -5.42 9.72
N LYS A 179 -9.15 -4.54 9.52
CA LYS A 179 -10.57 -4.93 9.52
C LYS A 179 -10.97 -5.74 8.28
N THR A 180 -10.31 -5.49 7.15
CA THR A 180 -10.68 -6.09 5.86
C THR A 180 -10.05 -7.46 5.64
N LEU A 181 -8.81 -7.67 6.08
CA LEU A 181 -8.06 -8.90 5.84
C LEU A 181 -8.79 -10.20 6.28
N PRO A 182 -9.47 -10.27 7.44
CA PRO A 182 -10.19 -11.48 7.83
C PRO A 182 -11.26 -11.91 6.82
N SER A 183 -11.98 -10.96 6.22
CA SER A 183 -13.02 -11.28 5.23
C SER A 183 -12.41 -11.82 3.92
N ILE A 184 -11.26 -11.35 3.54
CA ILE A 184 -10.53 -11.87 2.37
C ILE A 184 -10.07 -13.31 2.65
N GLU A 185 -9.47 -13.55 3.79
CA GLU A 185 -8.96 -14.86 4.19
C GLU A 185 -10.08 -15.91 4.28
N GLN A 186 -11.25 -15.52 4.77
CA GLN A 186 -12.42 -16.36 4.91
C GLN A 186 -13.24 -16.52 3.62
N GLY A 187 -12.91 -15.76 2.58
CA GLY A 187 -13.66 -15.75 1.32
C GLY A 187 -15.05 -15.09 1.43
N THR A 188 -15.24 -14.22 2.42
CA THR A 188 -16.51 -13.49 2.65
C THR A 188 -16.44 -12.03 2.22
N ALA A 189 -15.32 -11.58 1.68
CA ALA A 189 -15.20 -10.23 1.16
C ALA A 189 -16.15 -10.01 -0.02
N GLU A 190 -16.85 -8.88 -0.01
CA GLU A 190 -17.70 -8.44 -1.11
C GLU A 190 -16.87 -7.51 -2.02
N PHE A 191 -17.10 -7.62 -3.31
CA PHE A 191 -16.42 -6.84 -4.35
C PHE A 191 -17.44 -5.97 -5.07
N GLU A 192 -17.20 -4.65 -5.11
CA GLU A 192 -18.07 -3.64 -5.72
C GLU A 192 -17.43 -2.99 -6.97
#